data_9d00f29fbffec547f192438c9c25c3ed
#
_entry.id   9d00f29fbffec547f192438c9c25c3ed
#
_cell.length_a   1.000
_cell.length_b   1.000
_cell.length_c   1.000
_cell.angle_alpha   90.00
_cell.angle_beta   90.00
_cell.angle_gamma   90.00
#
_symmetry.space_group_name_H-M   'P 1'
#
loop_
_entity.id
_entity.type
_entity.pdbx_description
1 polymer ?
#
loop_
_entity_poly.entity_id
_entity_poly.type
_entity_poly.pdbx_seq_one_letter_code
_entity_poly.pdbx_strand_id
1 'polypeptide(L)'
;MAIDKEAIKEHIRGILVALGDDPNREGLKETPDRVAKMYEEVFEGMNYSNHEIAQMFSKTFEDDLSVKDHKDMVIVKDIDIFSYCEHHMALMYDMKVSVAYLPKDKVLGLSKIARICDMVGKRLQLQERIGSDI
;
A
#
# COMPACT_ATOMS: atom_id res chain seq x y z
N MET A 1 7.53 11.58 -4.95
CA MET A 1 6.77 12.79 -4.57
C MET A 1 6.23 12.57 -3.17
N ALA A 2 6.48 13.48 -2.26
CA ALA A 2 6.02 13.31 -0.88
C ALA A 2 4.59 13.80 -0.69
N ILE A 3 3.84 13.12 0.17
CA ILE A 3 2.50 13.54 0.57
C ILE A 3 2.58 14.85 1.34
N ASP A 4 1.79 15.85 0.94
CA ASP A 4 1.76 17.17 1.58
C ASP A 4 0.75 17.18 2.73
N LYS A 5 1.22 16.91 3.94
CA LYS A 5 0.38 16.87 5.13
C LYS A 5 -0.25 18.21 5.48
N GLU A 6 0.48 19.31 5.29
CA GLU A 6 -0.04 20.62 5.64
C GLU A 6 -1.22 21.02 4.74
N ALA A 7 -1.12 20.72 3.45
CA ALA A 7 -2.24 20.91 2.54
C ALA A 7 -3.44 20.01 2.91
N ILE A 8 -3.19 18.77 3.26
CA ILE A 8 -4.26 17.85 3.69
C ILE A 8 -4.99 18.39 4.93
N LYS A 9 -4.26 18.86 5.93
CA LYS A 9 -4.87 19.44 7.15
C LYS A 9 -5.83 20.58 6.80
N GLU A 10 -5.40 21.49 5.93
CA GLU A 10 -6.19 22.61 5.51
C GLU A 10 -7.48 22.15 4.79
N HIS A 11 -7.37 21.20 3.88
CA HIS A 11 -8.52 20.68 3.15
C HIS A 11 -9.49 19.90 4.02
N ILE A 12 -8.98 19.10 4.97
CA ILE A 12 -9.85 18.40 5.95
C ILE A 12 -10.61 19.41 6.81
N ARG A 13 -9.96 20.48 7.25
CA ARG A 13 -10.62 21.54 7.97
C ARG A 13 -11.76 22.14 7.11
N GLY A 14 -11.50 22.37 5.83
CA GLY A 14 -12.52 22.85 4.89
C GLY A 14 -13.69 21.88 4.73
N ILE A 15 -13.41 20.58 4.70
CA ILE A 15 -14.45 19.54 4.63
C ILE A 15 -15.36 19.60 5.87
N LEU A 16 -14.79 19.73 7.05
CA LEU A 16 -15.56 19.83 8.30
C LEU A 16 -16.50 21.04 8.28
N VAL A 17 -15.99 22.18 7.81
CA VAL A 17 -16.84 23.39 7.61
C VAL A 17 -17.94 23.13 6.61
N ALA A 18 -17.61 22.51 5.49
CA ALA A 18 -18.58 22.22 4.43
C ALA A 18 -19.66 21.23 4.88
N LEU A 19 -19.36 20.35 5.84
CA LEU A 19 -20.32 19.45 6.45
C LEU A 19 -21.26 20.16 7.43
N GLY A 20 -20.98 21.42 7.77
CA GLY A 20 -21.78 22.20 8.68
C GLY A 20 -21.40 22.04 10.15
N ASP A 21 -20.25 21.44 10.44
CA ASP A 21 -19.77 21.29 11.81
C ASP A 21 -18.73 22.38 12.15
N ASP A 22 -18.46 22.55 13.44
CA ASP A 22 -17.46 23.49 13.94
C ASP A 22 -16.10 22.83 14.06
N PRO A 23 -15.12 23.16 13.20
CA PRO A 23 -13.79 22.56 13.24
C PRO A 23 -13.00 22.95 14.50
N ASN A 24 -13.43 23.94 15.26
CA ASN A 24 -12.77 24.40 16.45
C ASN A 24 -13.30 23.75 17.75
N ARG A 25 -14.41 22.99 17.68
CA ARG A 25 -14.91 22.29 18.86
C ARG A 25 -13.93 21.22 19.33
N GLU A 26 -13.99 20.89 20.61
CA GLU A 26 -13.02 19.99 21.27
C GLU A 26 -12.83 18.67 20.54
N GLY A 27 -13.90 18.07 20.05
CA GLY A 27 -13.83 16.77 19.35
C GLY A 27 -13.24 16.81 17.97
N LEU A 28 -13.16 17.98 17.31
CA LEU A 28 -12.71 18.13 15.94
C LEU A 28 -11.44 18.95 15.75
N LYS A 29 -11.00 19.67 16.77
CA LYS A 29 -9.85 20.58 16.61
C LYS A 29 -8.55 19.87 16.18
N GLU A 30 -8.37 18.60 16.54
CA GLU A 30 -7.21 17.80 16.16
C GLU A 30 -7.47 16.88 14.97
N THR A 31 -8.69 16.82 14.48
CA THR A 31 -9.09 15.90 13.40
C THR A 31 -8.30 16.14 12.12
N PRO A 32 -8.08 17.39 11.65
CA PRO A 32 -7.26 17.61 10.46
C PRO A 32 -5.84 17.03 10.59
N ASP A 33 -5.21 17.18 11.73
CA ASP A 33 -3.87 16.63 11.98
C ASP A 33 -3.88 15.10 12.02
N ARG A 34 -4.87 14.52 12.68
CA ARG A 34 -5.02 13.06 12.76
C ARG A 34 -5.29 12.44 11.40
N VAL A 35 -6.15 13.05 10.59
CA VAL A 35 -6.44 12.58 9.22
C VAL A 35 -5.21 12.69 8.34
N ALA A 36 -4.48 13.80 8.42
CA ALA A 36 -3.25 13.98 7.65
C ALA A 36 -2.20 12.91 7.99
N LYS A 37 -2.02 12.59 9.26
CA LYS A 37 -1.12 11.50 9.69
C LYS A 37 -1.59 10.14 9.18
N MET A 38 -2.88 9.88 9.27
CA MET A 38 -3.46 8.65 8.74
C MET A 38 -3.20 8.52 7.22
N TYR A 39 -3.43 9.59 6.47
CA TYR A 39 -3.22 9.58 5.02
C TYR A 39 -1.75 9.40 4.64
N GLU A 40 -0.82 9.96 5.42
CA GLU A 40 0.60 9.73 5.20
C GLU A 40 0.95 8.24 5.32
N GLU A 41 0.32 7.54 6.24
CA GLU A 41 0.52 6.12 6.45
C GLU A 41 -0.19 5.26 5.41
N VAL A 42 -1.51 5.44 5.24
CA VAL A 42 -2.31 4.57 4.38
C VAL A 42 -2.11 4.82 2.88
N PHE A 43 -1.53 5.94 2.50
CA PHE A 43 -1.20 6.29 1.12
C PHE A 43 0.31 6.35 0.87
N GLU A 44 1.10 5.75 1.74
CA GLU A 44 2.56 5.75 1.62
C GLU A 44 3.04 5.26 0.25
N GLY A 45 2.37 4.29 -0.33
CA GLY A 45 2.70 3.74 -1.64
C GLY A 45 2.56 4.73 -2.80
N MET A 46 1.84 5.84 -2.60
CA MET A 46 1.73 6.90 -3.61
C MET A 46 3.02 7.72 -3.76
N ASN A 47 3.93 7.63 -2.80
CA ASN A 47 5.23 8.30 -2.86
C ASN A 47 6.21 7.62 -3.82
N TYR A 48 5.91 6.39 -4.25
CA TYR A 48 6.85 5.55 -4.99
C TYR A 48 6.21 4.98 -6.24
N SER A 49 7.02 4.86 -7.31
CA SER A 49 6.64 4.09 -8.49
C SER A 49 6.73 2.58 -8.21
N ASN A 50 6.14 1.78 -9.08
CA ASN A 50 6.27 0.33 -8.98
C ASN A 50 7.73 -0.12 -9.04
N HIS A 51 8.52 0.52 -9.89
CA HIS A 51 9.95 0.24 -10.02
C HIS A 51 10.70 0.54 -8.71
N GLU A 52 10.42 1.68 -8.08
CA GLU A 52 11.03 2.06 -6.81
C GLU A 52 10.64 1.07 -5.70
N ILE A 53 9.38 0.65 -5.65
CA ILE A 53 8.91 -0.37 -4.68
C ILE A 53 9.65 -1.69 -4.91
N ALA A 54 9.77 -2.12 -6.16
CA ALA A 54 10.51 -3.33 -6.50
C ALA A 54 11.98 -3.24 -6.03
N GLN A 55 12.62 -2.10 -6.21
CA GLN A 55 14.00 -1.90 -5.74
C GLN A 55 14.12 -1.91 -4.22
N MET A 56 13.17 -1.31 -3.51
CA MET A 56 13.17 -1.26 -2.04
C MET A 56 13.12 -2.67 -1.41
N PHE A 57 12.46 -3.61 -2.08
CA PHE A 57 12.22 -4.96 -1.58
C PHE A 57 12.79 -6.04 -2.51
N SER A 58 13.97 -5.78 -3.06
CA SER A 58 14.60 -6.64 -4.08
C SER A 58 15.52 -7.73 -3.52
N LYS A 59 15.52 -7.94 -2.20
CA LYS A 59 16.40 -8.94 -1.60
C LYS A 59 16.04 -10.34 -2.07
N THR A 60 16.98 -10.98 -2.74
CA THR A 60 16.86 -12.33 -3.27
C THR A 60 17.87 -13.25 -2.61
N PHE A 61 17.63 -14.54 -2.73
CA PHE A 61 18.52 -15.57 -2.26
C PHE A 61 18.95 -16.47 -3.41
N GLU A 62 20.26 -16.78 -3.44
CA GLU A 62 20.76 -17.86 -4.26
C GLU A 62 20.86 -19.09 -3.35
N ASP A 63 20.10 -20.10 -3.66
CA ASP A 63 20.13 -21.36 -2.92
C ASP A 63 20.58 -22.46 -3.87
N ASP A 64 21.69 -23.09 -3.53
CA ASP A 64 22.28 -24.18 -4.32
C ASP A 64 21.36 -25.39 -4.45
N LEU A 65 20.42 -25.52 -3.53
CA LEU A 65 19.50 -26.66 -3.50
C LEU A 65 18.32 -26.53 -4.43
N SER A 66 18.02 -25.35 -4.96
CA SER A 66 16.66 -25.19 -5.33
C SER A 66 16.41 -24.72 -6.75
N VAL A 67 17.11 -23.72 -7.21
CA VAL A 67 16.52 -22.94 -8.29
C VAL A 67 16.91 -23.46 -9.66
N LYS A 68 18.07 -24.09 -9.79
CA LYS A 68 18.53 -24.61 -11.10
C LYS A 68 17.87 -25.93 -11.48
N ASP A 69 17.49 -26.71 -10.49
CA ASP A 69 16.94 -28.06 -10.69
C ASP A 69 15.43 -28.15 -10.38
N HIS A 70 14.86 -27.17 -9.66
CA HIS A 70 13.45 -27.12 -9.36
C HIS A 70 12.70 -26.23 -10.35
N LYS A 71 11.73 -26.83 -11.00
CA LYS A 71 10.77 -26.13 -11.85
C LYS A 71 9.48 -25.82 -11.11
N ASP A 72 9.53 -25.85 -9.78
CA ASP A 72 8.36 -25.68 -8.96
C ASP A 72 7.99 -24.22 -8.77
N MET A 73 6.71 -23.97 -8.80
CA MET A 73 6.13 -22.66 -8.55
C MET A 73 6.22 -22.30 -7.07
N VAL A 74 6.65 -21.10 -6.77
CA VAL A 74 6.55 -20.54 -5.41
C VAL A 74 5.21 -19.84 -5.28
N ILE A 75 4.46 -20.18 -4.24
CA ILE A 75 3.14 -19.62 -3.97
C ILE A 75 3.13 -19.05 -2.55
N VAL A 76 2.74 -17.80 -2.42
CA VAL A 76 2.48 -17.14 -1.14
C VAL A 76 1.01 -16.77 -1.11
N LYS A 77 0.25 -17.33 -0.16
CA LYS A 77 -1.20 -17.18 -0.11
C LYS A 77 -1.65 -16.23 0.99
N ASP A 78 -2.81 -15.65 0.75
CA ASP A 78 -3.59 -14.95 1.78
C ASP A 78 -2.83 -13.83 2.48
N ILE A 79 -2.08 -13.05 1.72
CA ILE A 79 -1.43 -11.86 2.23
C ILE A 79 -2.50 -10.80 2.48
N ASP A 80 -2.64 -10.38 3.73
CA ASP A 80 -3.59 -9.33 4.08
C ASP A 80 -3.06 -7.97 3.64
N ILE A 81 -3.88 -7.22 2.93
CA ILE A 81 -3.59 -5.84 2.55
C ILE A 81 -4.80 -4.95 2.80
N PHE A 82 -4.54 -3.65 2.88
CA PHE A 82 -5.55 -2.61 2.89
C PHE A 82 -5.33 -1.69 1.72
N SER A 83 -6.41 -1.19 1.15
CA SER A 83 -6.35 -0.21 0.08
C SER A 83 -7.56 0.70 0.14
N TYR A 84 -7.54 1.76 -0.64
CA TYR A 84 -8.63 2.73 -0.71
C TYR A 84 -9.10 2.84 -2.15
N CYS A 85 -10.40 2.69 -2.34
CA CYS A 85 -11.00 2.82 -3.66
C CYS A 85 -10.84 4.25 -4.19
N GLU A 86 -10.31 4.38 -5.39
CA GLU A 86 -10.07 5.70 -5.99
C GLU A 86 -11.36 6.49 -6.28
N HIS A 87 -12.50 5.81 -6.39
CA HIS A 87 -13.76 6.46 -6.73
C HIS A 87 -14.35 7.27 -5.59
N HIS A 88 -14.24 6.79 -4.36
CA HIS A 88 -14.83 7.44 -3.19
C HIS A 88 -13.84 7.64 -2.04
N MET A 89 -12.58 7.27 -2.23
CA MET A 89 -11.58 7.25 -1.16
C MET A 89 -12.01 6.39 0.03
N ALA A 90 -12.84 5.39 -0.21
CA ALA A 90 -13.34 4.50 0.82
C ALA A 90 -12.43 3.29 1.00
N LEU A 91 -12.31 2.83 2.25
CA LEU A 91 -11.51 1.66 2.60
C LEU A 91 -12.06 0.41 1.91
N MET A 92 -11.19 -0.30 1.22
CA MET A 92 -11.43 -1.67 0.75
C MET A 92 -10.81 -2.62 1.78
N TYR A 93 -11.65 -3.25 2.57
CA TYR A 93 -11.23 -4.11 3.67
C TYR A 93 -11.36 -5.60 3.32
N ASP A 94 -10.78 -6.43 4.16
CA ASP A 94 -10.78 -7.90 3.98
C ASP A 94 -10.19 -8.33 2.64
N MET A 95 -9.17 -7.61 2.18
CA MET A 95 -8.47 -7.92 0.95
C MET A 95 -7.35 -8.90 1.20
N LYS A 96 -7.26 -9.90 0.34
CA LYS A 96 -6.17 -10.87 0.37
C LYS A 96 -5.53 -10.98 -1.00
N VAL A 97 -4.21 -11.04 -1.02
CA VAL A 97 -3.41 -11.23 -2.23
C VAL A 97 -2.70 -12.57 -2.14
N SER A 98 -2.75 -13.31 -3.21
CA SER A 98 -1.92 -14.50 -3.38
C SER A 98 -1.01 -14.29 -4.58
N VAL A 99 0.26 -14.58 -4.41
CA VAL A 99 1.29 -14.39 -5.44
C VAL A 99 1.89 -15.75 -5.77
N ALA A 100 1.99 -16.02 -7.05
CA ALA A 100 2.66 -17.21 -7.56
C ALA A 100 3.68 -16.82 -8.62
N TYR A 101 4.90 -17.38 -8.54
CA TYR A 101 5.91 -17.13 -9.55
C TYR A 101 6.80 -18.34 -9.76
N LEU A 102 7.42 -18.41 -10.92
CA LEU A 102 8.43 -19.41 -11.25
C LEU A 102 9.80 -18.79 -11.06
N PRO A 103 10.58 -19.22 -10.04
CA PRO A 103 11.95 -18.74 -9.88
C PRO A 103 12.81 -19.18 -11.05
N LYS A 104 13.74 -18.32 -11.47
CA LYS A 104 14.75 -18.66 -12.49
C LYS A 104 16.09 -18.97 -11.83
N ASP A 105 16.80 -17.92 -11.42
CA ASP A 105 18.14 -18.07 -10.82
C ASP A 105 18.13 -17.72 -9.32
N LYS A 106 17.10 -17.02 -8.87
CA LYS A 106 17.02 -16.48 -7.52
C LYS A 106 15.61 -16.60 -6.98
N VAL A 107 15.51 -16.72 -5.66
CA VAL A 107 14.25 -16.75 -4.93
C VAL A 107 14.09 -15.43 -4.17
N LEU A 108 12.94 -14.80 -4.34
CA LEU A 108 12.61 -13.58 -3.61
C LEU A 108 12.24 -13.91 -2.16
N GLY A 109 12.74 -13.12 -1.20
CA GLY A 109 12.39 -13.29 0.20
C GLY A 109 10.88 -13.21 0.43
N LEU A 110 10.31 -14.15 1.17
CA LEU A 110 8.85 -14.21 1.42
C LEU A 110 8.33 -12.93 2.04
N SER A 111 9.05 -12.37 3.01
CA SER A 111 8.68 -11.10 3.65
C SER A 111 8.68 -9.93 2.66
N LYS A 112 9.51 -10.00 1.63
CA LYS A 112 9.58 -8.94 0.60
C LYS A 112 8.37 -8.96 -0.32
N ILE A 113 7.87 -10.13 -0.64
CA ILE A 113 6.61 -10.28 -1.40
C ILE A 113 5.46 -9.63 -0.64
N ALA A 114 5.32 -9.92 0.65
CA ALA A 114 4.29 -9.32 1.49
C ALA A 114 4.41 -7.79 1.57
N ARG A 115 5.63 -7.27 1.66
CA ARG A 115 5.88 -5.82 1.71
C ARG A 115 5.57 -5.11 0.40
N ILE A 116 5.86 -5.75 -0.73
CA ILE A 116 5.48 -5.23 -2.05
C ILE A 116 3.96 -5.12 -2.14
N CYS A 117 3.24 -6.16 -1.76
CA CYS A 117 1.78 -6.17 -1.77
C CYS A 117 1.21 -5.07 -0.87
N ASP A 118 1.73 -4.92 0.34
CA ASP A 118 1.32 -3.89 1.28
C ASP A 118 1.53 -2.49 0.71
N MET A 119 2.70 -2.22 0.16
CA MET A 119 3.04 -0.91 -0.39
C MET A 119 2.21 -0.56 -1.63
N VAL A 120 1.98 -1.52 -2.50
CA VAL A 120 1.11 -1.35 -3.69
C VAL A 120 -0.34 -1.11 -3.28
N GLY A 121 -0.79 -1.75 -2.20
CA GLY A 121 -2.11 -1.52 -1.64
C GLY A 121 -2.29 -0.13 -1.01
N LYS A 122 -1.24 0.46 -0.47
CA LYS A 122 -1.25 1.78 0.17
C LYS A 122 -1.32 2.92 -0.84
N ARG A 123 -2.32 2.88 -1.69
CA ARG A 123 -2.60 3.84 -2.75
C ARG A 123 -4.11 4.01 -2.93
N LEU A 124 -4.48 5.03 -3.67
CA LEU A 124 -5.82 5.08 -4.28
C LEU A 124 -5.83 4.07 -5.42
N GLN A 125 -6.63 3.02 -5.29
CA GLN A 125 -6.54 1.85 -6.16
C GLN A 125 -7.88 1.35 -6.66
N LEU A 126 -7.78 0.43 -7.59
CA LEU A 126 -8.82 -0.50 -8.02
C LEU A 126 -8.29 -1.91 -7.80
N GLN A 127 -9.16 -2.85 -7.48
CA GLN A 127 -8.76 -4.24 -7.26
C GLN A 127 -7.95 -4.81 -8.44
N GLU A 128 -8.40 -4.53 -9.65
CA GLU A 128 -7.77 -4.99 -10.89
C GLU A 128 -6.36 -4.42 -11.06
N ARG A 129 -6.18 -3.16 -10.68
CA ARG A 129 -4.87 -2.50 -10.78
C ARG A 129 -3.90 -3.02 -9.73
N ILE A 130 -4.36 -3.35 -8.52
CA ILE A 130 -3.50 -3.92 -7.47
C ILE A 130 -2.83 -5.19 -8.00
N GLY A 131 -3.58 -6.10 -8.59
CA GLY A 131 -3.03 -7.32 -9.17
C GLY A 131 -2.03 -7.05 -10.29
N SER A 132 -2.31 -6.04 -11.12
CA SER A 132 -1.41 -5.65 -12.22
C SER A 132 -0.13 -4.97 -11.72
N ASP A 133 -0.21 -4.22 -10.63
CA ASP A 133 0.94 -3.49 -10.09
C ASP A 133 1.92 -4.40 -9.32
N ILE A 134 1.43 -5.48 -8.73
CA ILE A 134 2.24 -6.49 -8.04
C ILE A 134 3.01 -7.37 -9.02
#